data_e8b36b06c37c598cba3267f138cbaa6d
#
_entry.id   e8b36b06c37c598cba3267f138cbaa6d
#
_cell.length_a   1.000
_cell.length_b   1.000
_cell.length_c   1.000
_cell.angle_alpha   90.00
_cell.angle_beta   90.00
_cell.angle_gamma   90.00
#
_symmetry.space_group_name_H-M   'P 1'
#
loop_
_entity.id
_entity.type
_entity.pdbx_description
1 polymer ?
#
loop_
_entity_poly.entity_id
_entity_poly.type
_entity_poly.pdbx_seq_one_letter_code
_entity_poly.pdbx_strand_id
1 'polypeptide(L)'
;MFKEIADIKTSDQLKLPVPEAEYETVVLKPTEQQKKIVESLGERAEVVRNGGVDASVDNMLKITNDGRKLALDQRLVNELLPDNPESKISVCAEKSYEIWKDTAAQKSAQLIFCDLSTPKGDGSFNVYDDLKQKLMEKGVPEKEIAFIHDANTEAKKTELFGKVKSGQVRFLIGSTAKMGAGTNVQDRLIALHHLDIGWKPSDLEQREGRIIRQGNHNKKVHIFRYVTESTFDSYMWQLIENKQKFISQIMTSKAPVRSCEDVDEAALSYAEVKALATGNPAVKEKMALDVDVAKLKLLKANHMNNQYRLEDDIARNFPQQIAKLMEIIDSYKADIAHFSGHKITDPEQFSMEISGKVFTEKKEAGTALLAVCKDIKSVDAAMDIGSYQGFNMRIQFDSWSKEFILSVKHESVAKVRLGADALGNITRINNLLESYPEKLAEAEQRLETVQEQMTNAKEEVGKPFPKEEELSQKLERLSELNALLNMDEREDTETEQSESKEKEERPARGSIHEKLQIYKEKSQRESETGKENRKRDFGLE
;
A
#
# COMPACT_ATOMS: atom_id res chain seq x y z
N MET A 1 -1.88 11.79 -5.97
CA MET A 1 -3.01 11.47 -5.08
C MET A 1 -2.55 11.06 -3.68
N PHE A 2 -1.76 10.00 -3.44
CA PHE A 2 -1.36 9.63 -2.07
C PHE A 2 -0.51 10.71 -1.37
N LYS A 3 0.43 11.34 -2.08
CA LYS A 3 1.26 12.45 -1.57
C LYS A 3 0.55 13.80 -1.45
N GLU A 4 -0.54 13.99 -2.14
CA GLU A 4 -1.38 15.19 -2.00
C GLU A 4 -2.23 15.13 -0.72
N ILE A 5 -2.37 13.93 -0.15
CA ILE A 5 -3.24 13.66 1.00
C ILE A 5 -2.44 13.25 2.25
N ALA A 6 -1.20 12.74 2.07
CA ALA A 6 -0.37 12.23 3.17
C ALA A 6 1.04 12.82 3.15
N ASP A 7 1.47 13.40 4.28
CA ASP A 7 2.86 13.78 4.54
C ASP A 7 3.63 12.54 5.00
N ILE A 8 4.50 12.00 4.13
CA ILE A 8 5.26 10.79 4.39
C ILE A 8 6.67 11.18 4.82
N LYS A 9 7.03 10.81 6.03
CA LYS A 9 8.39 10.94 6.57
C LYS A 9 8.93 9.56 6.92
N THR A 10 10.10 9.24 6.38
CA THR A 10 10.81 8.02 6.74
C THR A 10 11.44 8.16 8.13
N SER A 11 11.74 7.04 8.80
CA SER A 11 12.40 7.02 10.11
C SER A 11 13.71 7.83 10.12
N ASP A 12 14.48 7.79 9.03
CA ASP A 12 15.73 8.52 8.87
C ASP A 12 15.50 10.05 8.87
N GLN A 13 14.40 10.52 8.31
CA GLN A 13 14.02 11.93 8.29
C GLN A 13 13.55 12.41 9.66
N LEU A 14 12.94 11.54 10.45
CA LEU A 14 12.40 11.87 11.76
C LEU A 14 13.46 11.91 12.87
N LYS A 15 14.67 11.33 12.64
CA LYS A 15 15.76 11.24 13.62
C LYS A 15 15.28 10.78 15.00
N LEU A 16 14.42 9.75 15.02
CA LEU A 16 13.89 9.21 16.25
C LEU A 16 15.01 8.60 17.11
N PRO A 17 14.96 8.71 18.44
CA PRO A 17 15.92 8.10 19.34
C PRO A 17 15.65 6.59 19.45
N VAL A 18 16.00 5.85 18.41
CA VAL A 18 15.90 4.38 18.31
C VAL A 18 17.31 3.79 18.22
N PRO A 19 17.51 2.51 18.63
CA PRO A 19 18.80 1.86 18.51
C PRO A 19 19.23 1.70 17.05
N GLU A 20 20.54 1.70 16.81
CA GLU A 20 21.15 1.31 15.53
C GLU A 20 21.00 -0.20 15.36
N ALA A 21 20.47 -0.65 14.21
CA ALA A 21 20.27 -2.05 13.91
C ALA A 21 21.43 -2.60 13.07
N GLU A 22 22.07 -3.65 13.57
CA GLU A 22 23.09 -4.42 12.84
C GLU A 22 22.44 -5.69 12.30
N TYR A 23 22.43 -5.84 10.97
CA TYR A 23 21.83 -6.98 10.29
C TYR A 23 22.88 -8.04 9.96
N GLU A 24 22.62 -9.27 10.35
CA GLU A 24 23.45 -10.43 10.01
C GLU A 24 22.62 -11.51 9.32
N THR A 25 23.01 -11.89 8.10
CA THR A 25 22.44 -13.04 7.42
C THR A 25 23.27 -14.28 7.70
N VAL A 26 22.68 -15.23 8.41
CA VAL A 26 23.29 -16.51 8.76
C VAL A 26 22.94 -17.51 7.67
N VAL A 27 23.90 -17.81 6.83
CA VAL A 27 23.73 -18.72 5.69
C VAL A 27 24.13 -20.14 6.10
N LEU A 28 23.23 -21.09 5.85
CA LEU A 28 23.37 -22.50 6.24
C LEU A 28 23.33 -23.41 5.01
N LYS A 29 24.08 -24.49 5.04
CA LYS A 29 24.08 -25.47 3.95
C LYS A 29 22.95 -26.50 4.16
N PRO A 30 22.23 -26.89 3.10
CA PRO A 30 21.22 -27.94 3.20
C PRO A 30 21.88 -29.31 3.41
N THR A 31 21.22 -30.19 4.16
CA THR A 31 21.61 -31.60 4.26
C THR A 31 21.33 -32.33 2.94
N GLU A 32 21.96 -33.51 2.75
CA GLU A 32 21.66 -34.36 1.58
C GLU A 32 20.20 -34.83 1.57
N GLN A 33 19.59 -35.02 2.75
CA GLN A 33 18.17 -35.32 2.87
C GLN A 33 17.31 -34.14 2.42
N GLN A 34 17.65 -32.92 2.82
CA GLN A 34 16.92 -31.72 2.38
C GLN A 34 17.00 -31.55 0.86
N LYS A 35 18.18 -31.77 0.24
CA LYS A 35 18.33 -31.68 -1.23
C LYS A 35 17.41 -32.67 -1.95
N LYS A 36 17.42 -33.97 -1.53
CA LYS A 36 16.56 -35.01 -2.11
C LYS A 36 15.07 -34.68 -1.95
N ILE A 37 14.67 -34.09 -0.83
CA ILE A 37 13.27 -33.71 -0.63
C ILE A 37 12.94 -32.51 -1.53
N VAL A 38 13.82 -31.53 -1.72
CA VAL A 38 13.63 -30.42 -2.66
C VAL A 38 13.43 -30.94 -4.09
N GLU A 39 14.23 -31.92 -4.54
CA GLU A 39 14.07 -32.60 -5.83
C GLU A 39 12.67 -33.25 -5.94
N SER A 40 12.26 -34.00 -4.91
CA SER A 40 10.90 -34.63 -4.89
C SER A 40 9.76 -33.62 -4.89
N LEU A 41 9.95 -32.41 -4.34
CA LEU A 41 8.97 -31.31 -4.45
C LEU A 41 8.84 -30.82 -5.90
N GLY A 42 9.94 -30.83 -6.67
CA GLY A 42 9.95 -30.57 -8.10
C GLY A 42 9.11 -31.59 -8.88
N GLU A 43 9.32 -32.89 -8.62
CA GLU A 43 8.53 -33.98 -9.22
C GLU A 43 7.03 -33.86 -8.88
N ARG A 44 6.70 -33.58 -7.62
CA ARG A 44 5.31 -33.33 -7.19
C ARG A 44 4.67 -32.16 -7.93
N ALA A 45 5.42 -31.06 -8.09
CA ALA A 45 4.95 -29.87 -8.82
C ALA A 45 4.65 -30.18 -10.29
N GLU A 46 5.44 -31.07 -10.93
CA GLU A 46 5.20 -31.54 -12.29
C GLU A 46 3.92 -32.38 -12.40
N VAL A 47 3.68 -33.29 -11.46
CA VAL A 47 2.44 -34.08 -11.39
C VAL A 47 1.22 -33.17 -11.22
N VAL A 48 1.30 -32.16 -10.36
CA VAL A 48 0.22 -31.18 -10.16
C VAL A 48 -0.03 -30.37 -11.44
N ARG A 49 1.03 -29.91 -12.12
CA ARG A 49 0.92 -29.16 -13.38
C ARG A 49 0.22 -29.98 -14.47
N ASN A 50 0.57 -31.25 -14.58
CA ASN A 50 0.03 -32.15 -15.59
C ASN A 50 -1.38 -32.64 -15.27
N GLY A 51 -1.96 -32.24 -14.13
CA GLY A 51 -3.29 -32.67 -13.69
C GLY A 51 -3.34 -34.13 -13.26
N GLY A 52 -2.20 -34.73 -12.88
CA GLY A 52 -2.07 -36.11 -12.46
C GLY A 52 -2.55 -36.39 -11.03
N VAL A 53 -2.92 -35.36 -10.28
CA VAL A 53 -3.41 -35.49 -8.90
C VAL A 53 -4.56 -34.51 -8.64
N ASP A 54 -5.51 -34.91 -7.78
CA ASP A 54 -6.60 -34.02 -7.36
C ASP A 54 -6.07 -32.90 -6.49
N ALA A 55 -6.56 -31.66 -6.71
CA ALA A 55 -6.10 -30.46 -6.00
C ALA A 55 -6.36 -30.52 -4.48
N SER A 56 -7.27 -31.38 -4.01
CA SER A 56 -7.49 -31.62 -2.58
C SER A 56 -6.42 -32.51 -1.96
N VAL A 57 -5.77 -33.35 -2.76
CA VAL A 57 -4.69 -34.24 -2.32
C VAL A 57 -3.34 -33.52 -2.33
N ASP A 58 -3.00 -32.88 -3.47
CA ASP A 58 -1.78 -32.10 -3.61
C ASP A 58 -1.98 -30.89 -4.54
N ASN A 59 -1.29 -29.78 -4.25
CA ASN A 59 -1.38 -28.55 -5.01
C ASN A 59 -0.14 -27.67 -4.74
N MET A 60 0.07 -26.62 -5.57
CA MET A 60 1.23 -25.75 -5.46
C MET A 60 1.35 -25.05 -4.10
N LEU A 61 0.23 -24.74 -3.44
CA LEU A 61 0.24 -24.16 -2.10
C LEU A 61 0.81 -25.13 -1.05
N LYS A 62 0.38 -26.40 -1.11
CA LYS A 62 0.88 -27.45 -0.21
C LYS A 62 2.36 -27.73 -0.45
N ILE A 63 2.79 -27.85 -1.71
CA ILE A 63 4.20 -28.04 -2.10
C ILE A 63 5.05 -26.87 -1.59
N THR A 64 4.60 -25.64 -1.78
CA THR A 64 5.29 -24.43 -1.29
C THR A 64 5.40 -24.44 0.23
N ASN A 65 4.34 -24.82 0.93
CA ASN A 65 4.35 -24.88 2.40
C ASN A 65 5.29 -25.97 2.92
N ASP A 66 5.30 -27.15 2.27
CA ASP A 66 6.23 -28.23 2.59
C ASP A 66 7.69 -27.81 2.36
N GLY A 67 7.96 -27.11 1.24
CA GLY A 67 9.30 -26.58 0.95
C GLY A 67 9.78 -25.53 1.97
N ARG A 68 8.87 -24.68 2.45
CA ARG A 68 9.18 -23.69 3.52
C ARG A 68 9.45 -24.38 4.86
N LYS A 69 8.67 -25.40 5.21
CA LYS A 69 8.90 -26.22 6.41
C LYS A 69 10.22 -26.96 6.34
N LEU A 70 10.54 -27.57 5.18
CA LEU A 70 11.80 -28.24 4.92
C LEU A 70 12.99 -27.30 5.10
N ALA A 71 12.88 -26.08 4.62
CA ALA A 71 13.92 -25.07 4.75
C ALA A 71 14.12 -24.60 6.20
N LEU A 72 13.08 -24.65 7.04
CA LEU A 72 13.16 -24.36 8.46
C LEU A 72 13.79 -25.53 9.22
N ASP A 73 13.20 -26.73 9.11
CA ASP A 73 13.72 -27.97 9.68
C ASP A 73 13.14 -29.18 8.94
N GLN A 74 14.00 -30.13 8.54
CA GLN A 74 13.60 -31.34 7.81
C GLN A 74 12.59 -32.21 8.59
N ARG A 75 12.63 -32.19 9.92
CA ARG A 75 11.71 -32.94 10.80
C ARG A 75 10.26 -32.43 10.73
N LEU A 76 10.03 -31.22 10.25
CA LEU A 76 8.67 -30.68 10.01
C LEU A 76 7.98 -31.32 8.81
N VAL A 77 8.73 -31.95 7.91
CA VAL A 77 8.22 -32.69 6.76
C VAL A 77 8.17 -34.20 7.05
N ASN A 78 9.19 -34.69 7.76
CA ASN A 78 9.26 -36.09 8.20
C ASN A 78 9.97 -36.18 9.55
N GLU A 79 9.21 -36.44 10.61
CA GLU A 79 9.72 -36.53 11.98
C GLU A 79 10.75 -37.65 12.22
N LEU A 80 10.82 -38.63 11.32
CA LEU A 80 11.82 -39.72 11.38
C LEU A 80 13.22 -39.29 10.93
N LEU A 81 13.36 -38.11 10.35
CA LEU A 81 14.65 -37.58 9.95
C LEU A 81 15.46 -37.15 11.18
N PRO A 82 16.81 -37.32 11.16
CA PRO A 82 17.65 -36.97 12.27
C PRO A 82 17.71 -35.44 12.49
N ASP A 83 17.99 -35.04 13.73
CA ASP A 83 18.38 -33.66 14.02
C ASP A 83 19.69 -33.32 13.29
N ASN A 84 19.77 -32.09 12.77
CA ASN A 84 20.98 -31.58 12.15
C ASN A 84 21.62 -30.56 13.08
N PRO A 85 22.88 -30.84 13.57
CA PRO A 85 23.63 -29.89 14.43
C PRO A 85 23.88 -28.52 13.77
N GLU A 86 23.87 -28.45 12.43
CA GLU A 86 24.02 -27.23 11.66
C GLU A 86 22.68 -26.68 11.16
N SER A 87 21.56 -27.13 11.76
CA SER A 87 20.22 -26.60 11.42
C SER A 87 20.06 -25.15 11.87
N LYS A 88 19.10 -24.43 11.27
CA LYS A 88 18.73 -23.08 11.72
C LYS A 88 18.47 -23.00 13.22
N ILE A 89 17.81 -24.02 13.77
CA ILE A 89 17.44 -24.07 15.17
C ILE A 89 18.67 -24.22 16.05
N SER A 90 19.60 -25.12 15.67
CA SER A 90 20.84 -25.36 16.42
C SER A 90 21.75 -24.14 16.40
N VAL A 91 21.91 -23.50 15.22
CA VAL A 91 22.73 -22.29 15.08
C VAL A 91 22.08 -21.08 15.77
N CYS A 92 20.74 -20.97 15.74
CA CYS A 92 20.02 -19.96 16.50
C CYS A 92 20.22 -20.15 18.01
N ALA A 93 20.12 -21.39 18.49
CA ALA A 93 20.37 -21.71 19.91
C ALA A 93 21.78 -21.30 20.34
N GLU A 94 22.83 -21.58 19.51
CA GLU A 94 24.21 -21.18 19.78
C GLU A 94 24.37 -19.67 19.89
N LYS A 95 23.97 -18.94 18.81
CA LYS A 95 24.07 -17.46 18.79
C LYS A 95 23.27 -16.81 19.92
N SER A 96 22.06 -17.29 20.16
CA SER A 96 21.22 -16.79 21.25
C SER A 96 21.83 -17.06 22.63
N TYR A 97 22.48 -18.21 22.81
CA TYR A 97 23.17 -18.54 24.05
C TYR A 97 24.42 -17.66 24.28
N GLU A 98 25.22 -17.42 23.25
CA GLU A 98 26.39 -16.51 23.32
C GLU A 98 25.95 -15.12 23.77
N ILE A 99 24.92 -14.54 23.14
CA ILE A 99 24.37 -13.22 23.49
C ILE A 99 23.81 -13.24 24.94
N TRP A 100 23.13 -14.31 25.34
CA TRP A 100 22.62 -14.46 26.69
C TRP A 100 23.76 -14.45 27.73
N LYS A 101 24.85 -15.14 27.47
CA LYS A 101 26.02 -15.19 28.31
C LYS A 101 26.72 -13.82 28.40
N ASP A 102 26.97 -13.19 27.26
CA ASP A 102 27.70 -11.92 27.17
C ASP A 102 26.93 -10.77 27.80
N THR A 103 25.59 -10.84 27.80
CA THR A 103 24.70 -9.82 28.36
C THR A 103 24.09 -10.21 29.71
N ALA A 104 24.76 -11.12 30.47
CA ALA A 104 24.24 -11.61 31.75
C ALA A 104 24.07 -10.48 32.78
N ALA A 105 24.99 -9.52 32.84
CA ALA A 105 24.94 -8.40 33.78
C ALA A 105 23.77 -7.46 33.49
N GLN A 106 23.46 -7.20 32.22
CA GLN A 106 22.37 -6.34 31.77
C GLN A 106 21.02 -7.05 31.74
N LYS A 107 21.02 -8.40 31.83
CA LYS A 107 19.84 -9.25 31.67
C LYS A 107 19.08 -8.90 30.39
N SER A 108 19.80 -8.73 29.28
CA SER A 108 19.20 -8.39 27.99
C SER A 108 18.30 -9.52 27.49
N ALA A 109 17.23 -9.15 26.79
CA ALA A 109 16.26 -10.09 26.27
C ALA A 109 16.38 -10.21 24.73
N GLN A 110 15.91 -11.33 24.18
CA GLN A 110 15.94 -11.64 22.76
C GLN A 110 14.55 -12.07 22.30
N LEU A 111 14.17 -11.67 21.06
CA LEU A 111 12.94 -12.11 20.39
C LEU A 111 13.29 -13.13 19.33
N ILE A 112 12.57 -14.25 19.28
CA ILE A 112 12.75 -15.28 18.26
C ILE A 112 11.41 -15.51 17.58
N PHE A 113 11.37 -15.22 16.27
CA PHE A 113 10.17 -15.33 15.45
C PHE A 113 10.18 -16.61 14.63
N CYS A 114 9.10 -17.40 14.75
CA CYS A 114 8.83 -18.58 13.95
C CYS A 114 7.31 -18.73 13.75
N ASP A 115 6.85 -18.67 12.50
CA ASP A 115 5.44 -18.78 12.12
C ASP A 115 5.06 -20.19 11.64
N LEU A 116 6.00 -20.91 11.01
CA LEU A 116 5.73 -22.20 10.36
C LEU A 116 5.57 -23.38 11.32
N SER A 117 6.04 -23.26 12.54
CA SER A 117 6.05 -24.37 13.51
C SER A 117 5.65 -23.87 14.90
N THR A 118 4.37 -23.45 15.05
CA THR A 118 3.83 -23.06 16.35
C THR A 118 3.43 -24.29 17.17
N PRO A 119 3.56 -24.28 18.52
CA PRO A 119 3.17 -25.40 19.37
C PRO A 119 1.68 -25.75 19.20
N LYS A 120 1.37 -27.02 18.98
CA LYS A 120 -0.01 -27.52 18.85
C LYS A 120 -0.53 -28.21 20.10
N GLY A 121 0.37 -28.66 20.98
CA GLY A 121 0.03 -29.41 22.19
C GLY A 121 -0.39 -30.89 21.93
N ASP A 122 -0.14 -31.40 20.73
CA ASP A 122 -0.45 -32.77 20.29
C ASP A 122 0.74 -33.74 20.41
N GLY A 123 1.89 -33.27 20.90
CA GLY A 123 3.11 -34.03 21.03
C GLY A 123 3.92 -34.17 19.73
N SER A 124 3.45 -33.59 18.62
CA SER A 124 4.22 -33.56 17.38
C SER A 124 5.46 -32.64 17.51
N PHE A 125 6.50 -32.95 16.72
CA PHE A 125 7.70 -32.14 16.67
C PHE A 125 7.37 -30.68 16.31
N ASN A 126 7.91 -29.74 17.09
CA ASN A 126 7.84 -28.33 16.80
C ASN A 126 9.14 -27.61 17.18
N VAL A 127 9.43 -26.52 16.46
CA VAL A 127 10.66 -25.73 16.59
C VAL A 127 10.76 -25.03 17.95
N TYR A 128 9.65 -24.68 18.59
CA TYR A 128 9.65 -23.97 19.86
C TYR A 128 10.19 -24.85 20.99
N ASP A 129 9.70 -26.08 21.07
CA ASP A 129 10.12 -27.04 22.10
C ASP A 129 11.57 -27.49 21.86
N ASP A 130 11.96 -27.74 20.58
CA ASP A 130 13.34 -28.11 20.22
C ASP A 130 14.34 -27.01 20.56
N LEU A 131 14.01 -25.74 20.22
CA LEU A 131 14.86 -24.59 20.54
C LEU A 131 14.98 -24.39 22.06
N LYS A 132 13.86 -24.52 22.80
CA LYS A 132 13.86 -24.47 24.27
C LYS A 132 14.76 -25.55 24.85
N GLN A 133 14.64 -26.78 24.37
CA GLN A 133 15.46 -27.90 24.81
C GLN A 133 16.94 -27.62 24.58
N LYS A 134 17.32 -27.20 23.36
CA LYS A 134 18.71 -26.87 23.02
C LYS A 134 19.28 -25.74 23.88
N LEU A 135 18.50 -24.72 24.20
CA LEU A 135 18.92 -23.64 25.10
C LEU A 135 19.12 -24.15 26.54
N MET A 136 18.23 -25.02 27.03
CA MET A 136 18.33 -25.63 28.36
C MET A 136 19.56 -26.55 28.47
N GLU A 137 19.85 -27.32 27.43
CA GLU A 137 21.06 -28.18 27.37
C GLU A 137 22.37 -27.36 27.43
N LYS A 138 22.34 -26.12 26.94
CA LYS A 138 23.44 -25.16 27.07
C LYS A 138 23.53 -24.51 28.47
N GLY A 139 22.54 -24.74 29.33
CA GLY A 139 22.52 -24.24 30.70
C GLY A 139 21.66 -23.00 30.93
N VAL A 140 20.81 -22.60 29.94
CA VAL A 140 19.83 -21.54 30.15
C VAL A 140 18.72 -22.04 31.09
N PRO A 141 18.40 -21.32 32.16
CA PRO A 141 17.30 -21.72 33.06
C PRO A 141 15.96 -21.70 32.33
N GLU A 142 15.15 -22.74 32.48
CA GLU A 142 13.81 -22.83 31.86
C GLU A 142 12.94 -21.60 32.08
N LYS A 143 12.96 -21.04 33.30
CA LYS A 143 12.20 -19.84 33.68
C LYS A 143 12.55 -18.59 32.89
N GLU A 144 13.68 -18.55 32.21
CA GLU A 144 14.14 -17.45 31.37
C GLU A 144 13.69 -17.58 29.92
N ILE A 145 13.05 -18.71 29.54
CA ILE A 145 12.50 -19.01 28.21
C ILE A 145 10.97 -19.02 28.30
N ALA A 146 10.31 -18.30 27.43
CA ALA A 146 8.86 -18.26 27.40
C ALA A 146 8.32 -18.24 25.97
N PHE A 147 7.14 -18.85 25.78
CA PHE A 147 6.38 -18.81 24.55
C PHE A 147 5.22 -17.83 24.67
N ILE A 148 5.05 -16.95 23.69
CA ILE A 148 3.90 -16.04 23.67
C ILE A 148 2.57 -16.80 23.63
N HIS A 149 2.57 -18.03 23.11
CA HIS A 149 1.41 -18.89 22.95
C HIS A 149 0.83 -19.35 24.31
N ASP A 150 1.63 -19.34 25.37
CA ASP A 150 1.19 -19.69 26.72
C ASP A 150 0.39 -18.56 27.39
N ALA A 151 0.54 -17.34 26.87
CA ALA A 151 -0.17 -16.15 27.35
C ALA A 151 -1.48 -15.92 26.58
N ASN A 152 -2.50 -16.72 26.87
CA ASN A 152 -3.77 -16.74 26.13
C ASN A 152 -4.74 -15.60 26.49
N THR A 153 -4.46 -14.82 27.54
CA THR A 153 -5.27 -13.66 27.96
C THR A 153 -4.44 -12.39 28.01
N GLU A 154 -5.06 -11.24 27.88
CA GLU A 154 -4.37 -9.95 27.95
C GLU A 154 -3.65 -9.73 29.31
N ALA A 155 -4.22 -10.23 30.40
CA ALA A 155 -3.58 -10.20 31.72
C ALA A 155 -2.26 -11.02 31.72
N LYS A 156 -2.30 -12.26 31.21
CA LYS A 156 -1.10 -13.10 31.07
C LYS A 156 -0.06 -12.51 30.14
N LYS A 157 -0.48 -11.87 29.03
CA LYS A 157 0.45 -11.16 28.14
C LYS A 157 1.11 -9.99 28.85
N THR A 158 0.35 -9.18 29.57
CA THR A 158 0.89 -8.06 30.35
C THR A 158 1.90 -8.53 31.40
N GLU A 159 1.60 -9.61 32.10
CA GLU A 159 2.52 -10.23 33.05
C GLU A 159 3.80 -10.72 32.37
N LEU A 160 3.68 -11.46 31.25
CA LEU A 160 4.80 -11.96 30.48
C LEU A 160 5.68 -10.81 29.96
N PHE A 161 5.07 -9.76 29.43
CA PHE A 161 5.82 -8.58 28.97
C PHE A 161 6.53 -7.86 30.10
N GLY A 162 5.94 -7.81 31.30
CA GLY A 162 6.60 -7.33 32.51
C GLY A 162 7.84 -8.15 32.87
N LYS A 163 7.77 -9.47 32.75
CA LYS A 163 8.90 -10.38 32.98
C LYS A 163 10.02 -10.19 31.95
N VAL A 164 9.69 -9.93 30.67
CA VAL A 164 10.68 -9.63 29.64
C VAL A 164 11.34 -8.27 29.91
N LYS A 165 10.58 -7.24 30.23
CA LYS A 165 11.10 -5.89 30.55
C LYS A 165 12.02 -5.90 31.78
N SER A 166 11.73 -6.71 32.79
CA SER A 166 12.55 -6.86 33.99
C SER A 166 13.78 -7.74 33.77
N GLY A 167 13.86 -8.48 32.67
CA GLY A 167 14.93 -9.44 32.38
C GLY A 167 14.80 -10.76 33.17
N GLN A 168 13.61 -11.07 33.68
CA GLN A 168 13.29 -12.39 34.24
C GLN A 168 13.10 -13.43 33.14
N VAL A 169 12.48 -13.03 32.01
CA VAL A 169 12.40 -13.80 30.77
C VAL A 169 13.37 -13.14 29.79
N ARG A 170 14.34 -13.91 29.34
CA ARG A 170 15.39 -13.43 28.43
C ARG A 170 15.21 -13.93 26.98
N PHE A 171 14.41 -14.97 26.80
CA PHE A 171 14.04 -15.48 25.48
C PHE A 171 12.52 -15.47 25.37
N LEU A 172 11.98 -14.67 24.44
CA LEU A 172 10.59 -14.69 24.08
C LEU A 172 10.44 -15.24 22.66
N ILE A 173 9.85 -16.43 22.54
CA ILE A 173 9.64 -17.12 21.27
C ILE A 173 8.18 -16.99 20.87
N GLY A 174 7.91 -16.62 19.61
CA GLY A 174 6.55 -16.45 19.16
C GLY A 174 6.38 -16.25 17.67
N SER A 175 5.12 -16.20 17.24
CA SER A 175 4.73 -15.95 15.85
C SER A 175 4.48 -14.46 15.61
N THR A 176 4.56 -14.05 14.34
CA THR A 176 4.22 -12.69 13.90
C THR A 176 2.81 -12.30 14.34
N ALA A 177 1.83 -13.21 14.18
CA ALA A 177 0.45 -12.98 14.57
C ALA A 177 0.28 -12.66 16.06
N LYS A 178 1.09 -13.29 16.94
CA LYS A 178 1.00 -13.12 18.40
C LYS A 178 1.91 -12.01 18.93
N MET A 179 3.08 -11.79 18.33
CA MET A 179 4.08 -10.82 18.77
C MET A 179 4.25 -9.62 17.83
N GLY A 180 3.80 -9.71 16.57
CA GLY A 180 3.96 -8.64 15.58
C GLY A 180 3.16 -7.38 15.90
N ALA A 181 2.03 -7.49 16.59
CA ALA A 181 1.22 -6.35 17.02
C ALA A 181 1.05 -6.33 18.54
N GLY A 182 0.99 -5.12 19.13
CA GLY A 182 0.70 -4.94 20.56
C GLY A 182 1.83 -5.30 21.55
N THR A 183 2.92 -5.91 21.10
CA THR A 183 4.05 -6.29 21.96
C THR A 183 4.92 -5.08 22.28
N ASN A 184 4.98 -4.71 23.55
CA ASN A 184 5.72 -3.56 24.05
C ASN A 184 6.75 -4.03 25.09
N VAL A 185 7.89 -4.57 24.63
CA VAL A 185 8.93 -5.21 25.46
C VAL A 185 10.35 -4.73 25.12
N GLN A 186 10.47 -3.62 24.40
CA GLN A 186 11.72 -3.14 23.82
C GLN A 186 12.82 -2.80 24.82
N ASP A 187 12.50 -2.51 26.07
CA ASP A 187 13.39 -1.89 27.06
C ASP A 187 14.78 -2.53 27.12
N ARG A 188 14.85 -3.87 27.10
CA ARG A 188 16.11 -4.66 27.19
C ARG A 188 16.39 -5.52 25.97
N LEU A 189 15.66 -5.34 24.87
CA LEU A 189 15.89 -6.15 23.68
C LEU A 189 17.24 -5.84 23.04
N ILE A 190 18.07 -6.85 22.90
CA ILE A 190 19.41 -6.77 22.29
C ILE A 190 19.48 -7.49 20.95
N ALA A 191 18.69 -8.56 20.75
CA ALA A 191 18.69 -9.32 19.53
C ALA A 191 17.28 -9.75 19.10
N LEU A 192 17.11 -9.90 17.79
CA LEU A 192 15.92 -10.43 17.15
C LEU A 192 16.35 -11.47 16.11
N HIS A 193 15.69 -12.63 16.12
CA HIS A 193 16.00 -13.75 15.25
C HIS A 193 14.80 -14.09 14.36
N HIS A 194 15.00 -14.08 13.05
CA HIS A 194 14.03 -14.53 12.06
C HIS A 194 14.35 -15.96 11.63
N LEU A 195 13.71 -16.97 12.22
CA LEU A 195 13.90 -18.39 11.83
C LEU A 195 13.19 -18.70 10.52
N ASP A 196 12.09 -18.00 10.25
CA ASP A 196 11.35 -18.09 9.01
C ASP A 196 10.90 -16.70 8.52
N ILE A 197 10.41 -16.65 7.28
CA ILE A 197 9.91 -15.43 6.66
C ILE A 197 8.51 -15.64 6.10
N GLY A 198 7.65 -14.61 6.24
CA GLY A 198 6.33 -14.54 5.64
C GLY A 198 6.36 -14.08 4.18
N TRP A 199 5.19 -13.87 3.60
CA TRP A 199 5.00 -13.39 2.23
C TRP A 199 4.98 -11.86 2.09
N LYS A 200 4.84 -11.15 3.22
CA LYS A 200 4.63 -9.69 3.25
C LYS A 200 5.83 -8.98 3.87
N PRO A 201 6.39 -7.96 3.20
CA PRO A 201 7.42 -7.10 3.78
C PRO A 201 6.97 -6.44 5.09
N SER A 202 5.67 -6.12 5.22
CA SER A 202 5.10 -5.57 6.45
C SER A 202 5.29 -6.45 7.69
N ASP A 203 5.35 -7.78 7.51
CA ASP A 203 5.57 -8.70 8.62
C ASP A 203 6.99 -8.55 9.18
N LEU A 204 8.01 -8.35 8.32
CA LEU A 204 9.36 -8.04 8.75
C LEU A 204 9.43 -6.70 9.48
N GLU A 205 8.83 -5.66 8.90
CA GLU A 205 8.80 -4.32 9.50
C GLU A 205 8.11 -4.36 10.88
N GLN A 206 7.03 -5.13 11.01
CA GLN A 206 6.34 -5.32 12.29
C GLN A 206 7.21 -6.06 13.31
N ARG A 207 7.92 -7.13 12.91
CA ARG A 207 8.85 -7.86 13.79
C ARG A 207 10.01 -6.95 14.21
N GLU A 208 10.69 -6.32 13.27
CA GLU A 208 11.87 -5.46 13.50
C GLU A 208 11.50 -4.19 14.27
N GLY A 209 10.30 -3.62 14.05
CA GLY A 209 9.77 -2.51 14.82
C GLY A 209 9.48 -2.83 16.31
N ARG A 210 9.63 -4.08 16.76
CA ARG A 210 9.58 -4.42 18.20
C ARG A 210 10.89 -4.12 18.90
N ILE A 211 12.02 -4.21 18.22
CA ILE A 211 13.35 -3.96 18.77
C ILE A 211 13.89 -2.58 18.38
N ILE A 212 13.69 -2.13 17.14
CA ILE A 212 14.06 -0.78 16.64
C ILE A 212 12.99 0.20 17.08
N ARG A 213 12.96 0.52 18.37
CA ARG A 213 11.89 1.32 18.96
C ARG A 213 12.41 2.24 20.06
N GLN A 214 11.76 3.40 20.21
CA GLN A 214 12.01 4.31 21.32
C GLN A 214 11.80 3.61 22.66
N GLY A 215 12.66 3.91 23.62
CA GLY A 215 12.63 3.30 24.96
C GLY A 215 13.44 2.01 25.07
N ASN A 216 14.11 1.56 23.99
CA ASN A 216 15.14 0.53 24.10
C ASN A 216 16.42 1.14 24.72
N HIS A 217 16.93 0.52 25.77
CA HIS A 217 18.12 0.99 26.48
C HIS A 217 19.43 0.69 25.77
N ASN A 218 19.41 -0.23 24.79
CA ASN A 218 20.59 -0.57 24.00
C ASN A 218 20.79 0.46 22.90
N LYS A 219 22.03 0.91 22.68
CA LYS A 219 22.37 1.82 21.57
C LYS A 219 22.44 1.09 20.23
N LYS A 220 22.81 -0.22 20.27
CA LYS A 220 22.89 -1.11 19.12
C LYS A 220 22.12 -2.38 19.41
N VAL A 221 21.49 -2.92 18.38
CA VAL A 221 20.74 -4.18 18.42
C VAL A 221 21.09 -5.04 17.22
N HIS A 222 21.00 -6.36 17.39
CA HIS A 222 21.33 -7.31 16.33
C HIS A 222 20.06 -7.95 15.76
N ILE A 223 19.98 -8.05 14.43
CA ILE A 223 18.88 -8.69 13.72
C ILE A 223 19.46 -9.82 12.87
N PHE A 224 19.16 -11.05 13.25
CA PHE A 224 19.66 -12.26 12.59
C PHE A 224 18.59 -12.81 11.63
N ARG A 225 18.99 -13.08 10.39
CA ARG A 225 18.18 -13.70 9.35
C ARG A 225 18.80 -15.05 8.99
N TYR A 226 18.09 -16.15 9.29
CA TYR A 226 18.58 -17.49 9.03
C TYR A 226 18.08 -17.98 7.66
N VAL A 227 19.01 -18.38 6.79
CA VAL A 227 18.72 -18.77 5.41
C VAL A 227 19.40 -20.09 5.10
N THR A 228 18.63 -21.10 4.68
CA THR A 228 19.20 -22.34 4.14
C THR A 228 19.38 -22.20 2.63
N GLU A 229 20.64 -22.30 2.16
CA GLU A 229 20.98 -22.19 0.74
C GLU A 229 20.25 -23.23 -0.12
N SER A 230 19.98 -22.89 -1.38
CA SER A 230 19.36 -23.79 -2.36
C SER A 230 18.05 -24.42 -1.89
N THR A 231 17.30 -23.70 -1.06
CA THR A 231 15.97 -24.07 -0.59
C THR A 231 14.99 -22.93 -0.82
N PHE A 232 13.73 -23.16 -0.47
CA PHE A 232 12.65 -22.14 -0.55
C PHE A 232 12.96 -20.87 0.25
N ASP A 233 13.81 -20.94 1.28
CA ASP A 233 14.21 -19.75 2.04
C ASP A 233 14.95 -18.71 1.22
N SER A 234 15.98 -19.13 0.50
CA SER A 234 16.81 -18.21 -0.29
C SER A 234 15.96 -17.46 -1.31
N TYR A 235 14.99 -18.15 -1.90
CA TYR A 235 14.03 -17.56 -2.80
C TYR A 235 13.08 -16.58 -2.08
N MET A 236 12.50 -17.00 -0.96
CA MET A 236 11.57 -16.17 -0.18
C MET A 236 12.21 -14.87 0.32
N TRP A 237 13.45 -14.94 0.82
CA TRP A 237 14.19 -13.74 1.24
C TRP A 237 14.44 -12.80 0.07
N GLN A 238 14.82 -13.31 -1.09
CA GLN A 238 15.01 -12.50 -2.30
C GLN A 238 13.72 -11.85 -2.76
N LEU A 239 12.61 -12.59 -2.74
CA LEU A 239 11.27 -12.08 -3.09
C LEU A 239 10.85 -10.93 -2.18
N ILE A 240 10.99 -11.09 -0.86
CA ILE A 240 10.66 -10.06 0.13
C ILE A 240 11.57 -8.84 -0.01
N GLU A 241 12.86 -9.03 -0.23
CA GLU A 241 13.79 -7.92 -0.46
C GLU A 241 13.42 -7.10 -1.70
N ASN A 242 13.04 -7.78 -2.79
CA ASN A 242 12.59 -7.11 -4.01
C ASN A 242 11.27 -6.34 -3.78
N LYS A 243 10.30 -6.95 -3.09
CA LYS A 243 9.04 -6.28 -2.70
C LYS A 243 9.33 -5.05 -1.83
N GLN A 244 10.22 -5.15 -0.85
CA GLN A 244 10.57 -4.05 0.05
C GLN A 244 11.29 -2.90 -0.68
N LYS A 245 12.23 -3.21 -1.59
CA LYS A 245 12.86 -2.22 -2.46
C LYS A 245 11.83 -1.47 -3.30
N PHE A 246 10.86 -2.18 -3.86
CA PHE A 246 9.80 -1.60 -4.66
C PHE A 246 8.90 -0.67 -3.82
N ILE A 247 8.42 -1.12 -2.66
CA ILE A 247 7.62 -0.29 -1.73
C ILE A 247 8.39 0.96 -1.31
N SER A 248 9.66 0.83 -0.96
CA SER A 248 10.52 1.96 -0.59
C SER A 248 10.66 2.99 -1.72
N GLN A 249 10.79 2.53 -2.97
CA GLN A 249 10.84 3.42 -4.14
C GLN A 249 9.55 4.22 -4.32
N ILE A 250 8.39 3.59 -4.12
CA ILE A 250 7.08 4.26 -4.19
C ILE A 250 6.97 5.31 -3.07
N MET A 251 7.27 4.93 -1.83
CA MET A 251 7.11 5.78 -0.66
C MET A 251 8.05 6.98 -0.66
N THR A 252 9.30 6.82 -1.12
CA THR A 252 10.31 7.90 -1.16
C THR A 252 10.25 8.77 -2.42
N SER A 253 9.32 8.52 -3.35
CA SER A 253 9.17 9.27 -4.62
C SER A 253 10.34 9.22 -5.59
N LYS A 254 11.23 8.28 -5.43
CA LYS A 254 12.31 8.09 -6.41
C LYS A 254 11.83 7.39 -7.69
N ALA A 255 10.56 6.94 -7.72
CA ALA A 255 9.89 6.46 -8.92
C ALA A 255 8.38 6.81 -8.85
N PRO A 256 7.81 7.44 -9.90
CA PRO A 256 6.38 7.79 -9.94
C PRO A 256 5.53 6.60 -10.37
N VAL A 257 5.31 5.62 -9.50
CA VAL A 257 4.41 4.50 -9.77
C VAL A 257 3.10 4.71 -9.01
N ARG A 258 1.97 4.78 -9.72
CA ARG A 258 0.64 5.04 -9.16
C ARG A 258 -0.20 3.81 -8.84
N SER A 259 0.16 2.64 -9.35
CA SER A 259 -0.52 1.38 -9.04
C SER A 259 0.49 0.25 -8.92
N CYS A 260 0.34 -0.56 -7.90
CA CYS A 260 1.00 -1.85 -7.73
C CYS A 260 -0.12 -2.86 -7.50
N GLU A 261 -0.19 -3.88 -8.34
CA GLU A 261 -0.94 -5.06 -7.96
C GLU A 261 -0.16 -5.72 -6.83
N ASP A 262 -0.81 -5.85 -5.68
CA ASP A 262 -0.29 -6.65 -4.57
C ASP A 262 -0.39 -8.10 -5.04
N VAL A 263 0.74 -8.63 -5.50
CA VAL A 263 0.83 -10.05 -5.86
C VAL A 263 0.83 -10.81 -4.54
N ASP A 264 -0.36 -11.05 -4.01
CA ASP A 264 -0.60 -11.92 -2.85
C ASP A 264 -0.46 -13.39 -3.32
N GLU A 265 0.70 -13.71 -3.89
CA GLU A 265 1.00 -15.10 -4.23
C GLU A 265 1.37 -15.85 -2.95
N ALA A 266 0.40 -16.58 -2.44
CA ALA A 266 0.59 -17.47 -1.30
C ALA A 266 1.25 -18.82 -1.70
N ALA A 267 1.59 -19.00 -2.98
CA ALA A 267 2.21 -20.21 -3.50
C ALA A 267 3.24 -19.89 -4.58
N LEU A 268 4.29 -20.68 -4.65
CA LEU A 268 5.25 -20.63 -5.76
C LEU A 268 4.62 -21.23 -7.02
N SER A 269 4.97 -20.65 -8.17
CA SER A 269 4.63 -21.23 -9.47
C SER A 269 5.43 -22.52 -9.71
N TYR A 270 4.97 -23.33 -10.68
CA TYR A 270 5.70 -24.53 -11.08
C TYR A 270 7.13 -24.23 -11.51
N ALA A 271 7.33 -23.17 -12.33
CA ALA A 271 8.67 -22.78 -12.80
C ALA A 271 9.61 -22.45 -11.65
N GLU A 272 9.11 -21.78 -10.62
CA GLU A 272 9.87 -21.43 -9.43
C GLU A 272 10.28 -22.66 -8.60
N VAL A 273 9.36 -23.60 -8.42
CA VAL A 273 9.65 -24.86 -7.71
C VAL A 273 10.65 -25.72 -8.50
N LYS A 274 10.49 -25.83 -9.82
CA LYS A 274 11.44 -26.54 -10.70
C LYS A 274 12.83 -25.91 -10.67
N ALA A 275 12.90 -24.55 -10.70
CA ALA A 275 14.16 -23.82 -10.59
C ALA A 275 14.93 -24.12 -9.30
N LEU A 276 14.19 -24.16 -8.20
CA LEU A 276 14.79 -24.49 -6.89
C LEU A 276 15.26 -25.94 -6.84
N ALA A 277 14.47 -26.86 -7.42
CA ALA A 277 14.78 -28.29 -7.44
C ALA A 277 16.02 -28.61 -8.31
N THR A 278 16.10 -28.02 -9.51
CA THR A 278 17.22 -28.29 -10.44
C THR A 278 18.48 -27.50 -10.16
N GLY A 279 18.39 -26.43 -9.37
CA GLY A 279 19.53 -25.54 -9.10
C GLY A 279 20.10 -24.82 -10.33
N ASN A 280 19.37 -24.83 -11.48
CA ASN A 280 19.83 -24.26 -12.75
C ASN A 280 19.95 -22.72 -12.65
N PRO A 281 21.14 -22.12 -12.83
CA PRO A 281 21.33 -20.68 -12.74
C PRO A 281 20.53 -19.89 -13.79
N ALA A 282 20.29 -20.45 -14.99
CA ALA A 282 19.50 -19.81 -16.04
C ALA A 282 18.04 -19.61 -15.61
N VAL A 283 17.47 -20.52 -14.83
CA VAL A 283 16.12 -20.40 -14.30
C VAL A 283 16.04 -19.31 -13.23
N LYS A 284 17.06 -19.19 -12.38
CA LYS A 284 17.15 -18.08 -11.39
C LYS A 284 17.27 -16.73 -12.08
N GLU A 285 18.07 -16.63 -13.14
CA GLU A 285 18.21 -15.41 -13.94
C GLU A 285 16.88 -15.05 -14.63
N LYS A 286 16.20 -16.03 -15.23
CA LYS A 286 14.90 -15.85 -15.86
C LYS A 286 13.88 -15.27 -14.86
N MET A 287 13.78 -15.85 -13.66
CA MET A 287 12.84 -15.39 -12.63
C MET A 287 13.11 -13.93 -12.19
N ALA A 288 14.38 -13.57 -12.01
CA ALA A 288 14.76 -12.19 -11.69
C ALA A 288 14.37 -11.23 -12.84
N LEU A 289 14.58 -11.67 -14.09
CA LEU A 289 14.21 -10.89 -15.28
C LEU A 289 12.69 -10.77 -15.46
N ASP A 290 11.91 -11.83 -15.19
CA ASP A 290 10.44 -11.79 -15.24
C ASP A 290 9.89 -10.70 -14.30
N VAL A 291 10.38 -10.65 -13.06
CA VAL A 291 10.01 -9.61 -12.09
C VAL A 291 10.40 -8.22 -12.57
N ASP A 292 11.63 -8.06 -13.08
CA ASP A 292 12.12 -6.77 -13.58
C ASP A 292 11.36 -6.30 -14.81
N VAL A 293 11.07 -7.21 -15.75
CA VAL A 293 10.29 -6.91 -16.97
C VAL A 293 8.84 -6.54 -16.61
N ALA A 294 8.21 -7.27 -15.70
CA ALA A 294 6.86 -6.93 -15.21
C ALA A 294 6.83 -5.53 -14.60
N LYS A 295 7.82 -5.19 -13.77
CA LYS A 295 8.00 -3.87 -13.18
C LYS A 295 8.20 -2.76 -14.24
N LEU A 296 9.06 -2.99 -15.23
CA LEU A 296 9.31 -2.03 -16.30
C LEU A 296 8.08 -1.83 -17.20
N LYS A 297 7.32 -2.90 -17.50
CA LYS A 297 6.05 -2.82 -18.23
C LYS A 297 5.01 -1.99 -17.48
N LEU A 298 4.92 -2.16 -16.15
CA LEU A 298 4.04 -1.35 -15.31
C LEU A 298 4.46 0.13 -15.31
N LEU A 299 5.76 0.41 -15.19
CA LEU A 299 6.30 1.77 -15.28
C LEU A 299 5.98 2.41 -16.63
N LYS A 300 6.11 1.65 -17.75
CA LYS A 300 5.76 2.10 -19.10
C LYS A 300 4.26 2.40 -19.21
N ALA A 301 3.40 1.51 -18.72
CA ALA A 301 1.95 1.73 -18.73
C ALA A 301 1.56 2.99 -17.96
N ASN A 302 2.18 3.23 -16.79
CA ASN A 302 1.95 4.44 -15.99
C ASN A 302 2.46 5.71 -16.70
N HIS A 303 3.61 5.62 -17.37
CA HIS A 303 4.13 6.72 -18.20
C HIS A 303 3.14 7.06 -19.32
N MET A 304 2.64 6.07 -20.06
CA MET A 304 1.64 6.27 -21.11
C MET A 304 0.34 6.88 -20.57
N ASN A 305 -0.17 6.40 -19.43
CA ASN A 305 -1.35 6.97 -18.80
C ASN A 305 -1.13 8.45 -18.40
N ASN A 306 0.05 8.80 -17.93
CA ASN A 306 0.40 10.19 -17.65
C ASN A 306 0.46 11.03 -18.94
N GLN A 307 0.99 10.48 -20.04
CA GLN A 307 1.00 11.16 -21.33
C GLN A 307 -0.43 11.45 -21.81
N TYR A 308 -1.34 10.48 -21.80
CA TYR A 308 -2.75 10.68 -22.16
C TYR A 308 -3.43 11.73 -21.27
N ARG A 309 -3.12 11.74 -19.97
CA ARG A 309 -3.67 12.77 -19.07
C ARG A 309 -3.14 14.17 -19.42
N LEU A 310 -1.84 14.29 -19.70
CA LEU A 310 -1.26 15.56 -20.13
C LEU A 310 -1.87 16.04 -21.46
N GLU A 311 -2.12 15.15 -22.41
CA GLU A 311 -2.83 15.47 -23.66
C GLU A 311 -4.24 16.01 -23.40
N ASP A 312 -5.00 15.37 -22.52
CA ASP A 312 -6.36 15.82 -22.16
C ASP A 312 -6.34 17.15 -21.38
N ASP A 313 -5.38 17.32 -20.47
CA ASP A 313 -5.16 18.57 -19.73
C ASP A 313 -4.82 19.73 -20.70
N ILE A 314 -3.94 19.50 -21.66
CA ILE A 314 -3.56 20.50 -22.69
C ILE A 314 -4.72 20.81 -23.62
N ALA A 315 -5.47 19.79 -24.04
CA ALA A 315 -6.56 19.96 -25.01
C ALA A 315 -7.83 20.58 -24.40
N ARG A 316 -8.12 20.29 -23.14
CA ARG A 316 -9.41 20.65 -22.51
C ARG A 316 -9.27 21.41 -21.20
N ASN A 317 -8.56 20.88 -20.22
CA ASN A 317 -8.61 21.39 -18.86
C ASN A 317 -7.92 22.75 -18.72
N PHE A 318 -6.70 22.92 -19.23
CA PHE A 318 -6.01 24.22 -19.17
C PHE A 318 -6.72 25.32 -19.95
N PRO A 319 -7.17 25.11 -21.21
CA PRO A 319 -7.92 26.12 -21.95
C PRO A 319 -9.20 26.57 -21.23
N GLN A 320 -9.95 25.64 -20.64
CA GLN A 320 -11.14 25.95 -19.86
C GLN A 320 -10.84 26.77 -18.61
N GLN A 321 -9.78 26.41 -17.88
CA GLN A 321 -9.35 27.14 -16.69
C GLN A 321 -8.86 28.54 -17.05
N ILE A 322 -8.08 28.70 -18.11
CA ILE A 322 -7.60 29.98 -18.62
C ILE A 322 -8.77 30.88 -19.01
N ALA A 323 -9.73 30.35 -19.81
CA ALA A 323 -10.91 31.10 -20.22
C ALA A 323 -11.73 31.60 -19.03
N LYS A 324 -11.95 30.73 -18.04
CA LYS A 324 -12.67 31.08 -16.81
C LYS A 324 -11.95 32.12 -15.97
N LEU A 325 -10.61 32.03 -15.86
CA LEU A 325 -9.81 33.01 -15.14
C LEU A 325 -9.80 34.36 -15.85
N MET A 326 -9.75 34.39 -17.19
CA MET A 326 -9.87 35.62 -17.97
C MET A 326 -11.22 36.29 -17.76
N GLU A 327 -12.33 35.55 -17.77
CA GLU A 327 -13.67 36.07 -17.47
C GLU A 327 -13.76 36.66 -16.06
N ILE A 328 -13.17 36.01 -15.07
CA ILE A 328 -13.09 36.51 -13.69
C ILE A 328 -12.26 37.81 -13.62
N ILE A 329 -11.11 37.86 -14.30
CA ILE A 329 -10.25 39.03 -14.36
C ILE A 329 -10.97 40.21 -15.01
N ASP A 330 -11.65 39.99 -16.13
CA ASP A 330 -12.42 41.01 -16.81
C ASP A 330 -13.57 41.54 -15.92
N SER A 331 -14.26 40.64 -15.22
CA SER A 331 -15.31 41.02 -14.26
C SER A 331 -14.76 41.85 -13.11
N TYR A 332 -13.59 41.51 -12.53
CA TYR A 332 -12.95 42.32 -11.49
C TYR A 332 -12.47 43.67 -12.00
N LYS A 333 -11.92 43.75 -13.23
CA LYS A 333 -11.54 45.03 -13.85
C LYS A 333 -12.75 45.94 -14.03
N ALA A 334 -13.86 45.39 -14.49
CA ALA A 334 -15.12 46.15 -14.62
C ALA A 334 -15.65 46.61 -13.25
N ASP A 335 -15.64 45.76 -12.25
CA ASP A 335 -16.10 46.06 -10.90
C ASP A 335 -15.22 47.13 -10.22
N ILE A 336 -13.89 47.08 -10.42
CA ILE A 336 -12.95 48.13 -9.92
C ILE A 336 -13.23 49.49 -10.58
N ALA A 337 -13.44 49.49 -11.90
CA ALA A 337 -13.77 50.70 -12.62
C ALA A 337 -15.11 51.30 -12.12
N HIS A 338 -16.12 50.42 -11.98
CA HIS A 338 -17.45 50.81 -11.46
C HIS A 338 -17.36 51.33 -10.03
N PHE A 339 -16.65 50.66 -9.13
CA PHE A 339 -16.42 51.07 -7.76
C PHE A 339 -15.72 52.43 -7.67
N SER A 340 -14.71 52.66 -8.51
CA SER A 340 -13.97 53.95 -8.54
C SER A 340 -14.89 55.14 -8.87
N GLY A 341 -15.92 54.94 -9.73
CA GLY A 341 -16.90 55.94 -10.08
C GLY A 341 -17.98 56.20 -9.01
N HIS A 342 -18.16 55.27 -8.08
CA HIS A 342 -19.22 55.31 -7.06
C HIS A 342 -18.69 55.30 -5.63
N LYS A 343 -17.36 55.32 -5.45
CA LYS A 343 -16.71 55.30 -4.13
C LYS A 343 -17.03 56.57 -3.34
N ILE A 344 -17.59 56.37 -2.16
CA ILE A 344 -17.87 57.47 -1.21
C ILE A 344 -16.55 57.83 -0.51
N THR A 345 -15.95 58.97 -0.87
CA THR A 345 -14.71 59.48 -0.29
C THR A 345 -14.97 60.38 0.92
N ASP A 346 -16.09 61.06 0.95
CA ASP A 346 -16.49 61.93 2.04
C ASP A 346 -17.50 61.21 2.96
N PRO A 347 -17.21 61.04 4.25
CA PRO A 347 -18.14 60.42 5.20
C PRO A 347 -19.50 61.09 5.31
N GLU A 348 -19.60 62.38 5.00
CA GLU A 348 -20.87 63.14 5.01
C GLU A 348 -21.74 62.79 3.80
N GLN A 349 -21.19 62.22 2.76
CA GLN A 349 -21.93 61.79 1.54
C GLN A 349 -22.33 60.30 1.59
N PHE A 350 -22.28 59.67 2.76
CA PHE A 350 -22.72 58.29 2.89
C PHE A 350 -24.14 58.09 2.42
N SER A 351 -24.36 57.16 1.54
CA SER A 351 -25.68 56.81 1.01
C SER A 351 -25.77 55.29 0.75
N MET A 352 -26.77 54.67 1.32
CA MET A 352 -27.04 53.24 1.15
C MET A 352 -28.57 53.02 1.01
N GLU A 353 -28.97 52.35 -0.02
CA GLU A 353 -30.38 51.96 -0.21
C GLU A 353 -30.65 50.59 0.40
N ILE A 354 -31.66 50.48 1.26
CA ILE A 354 -32.12 49.21 1.85
C ILE A 354 -33.64 49.19 1.85
N SER A 355 -34.24 48.18 1.21
CA SER A 355 -35.68 47.99 1.08
C SER A 355 -36.45 49.22 0.54
N GLY A 356 -35.83 49.91 -0.46
CA GLY A 356 -36.40 51.10 -1.11
C GLY A 356 -36.26 52.40 -0.30
N LYS A 357 -35.54 52.38 0.84
CA LYS A 357 -35.22 53.60 1.63
C LYS A 357 -33.73 53.92 1.56
N VAL A 358 -33.41 55.19 1.38
CA VAL A 358 -32.05 55.67 1.36
C VAL A 358 -31.67 56.14 2.78
N PHE A 359 -30.57 55.60 3.28
CA PHE A 359 -29.95 55.92 4.57
C PHE A 359 -28.66 56.75 4.35
N THR A 360 -28.54 57.85 5.06
CA THR A 360 -27.37 58.75 5.00
C THR A 360 -26.42 58.57 6.17
N GLU A 361 -26.79 57.80 7.17
CA GLU A 361 -25.97 57.47 8.30
C GLU A 361 -25.59 55.97 8.35
N LYS A 362 -24.30 55.67 8.51
CA LYS A 362 -23.77 54.28 8.57
C LYS A 362 -24.46 53.43 9.66
N LYS A 363 -24.75 54.05 10.82
CA LYS A 363 -25.34 53.33 11.95
C LYS A 363 -26.79 52.96 11.68
N GLU A 364 -27.56 53.88 11.06
CA GLU A 364 -28.95 53.65 10.68
C GLU A 364 -29.04 52.59 9.57
N ALA A 365 -28.20 52.69 8.54
CA ALA A 365 -28.13 51.73 7.47
C ALA A 365 -27.76 50.30 8.00
N GLY A 366 -26.76 50.20 8.89
CA GLY A 366 -26.40 48.92 9.51
C GLY A 366 -27.53 48.35 10.38
N THR A 367 -28.29 49.20 11.08
CA THR A 367 -29.44 48.78 11.88
C THR A 367 -30.57 48.29 10.97
N ALA A 368 -30.84 48.99 9.86
CA ALA A 368 -31.84 48.58 8.84
C ALA A 368 -31.44 47.24 8.20
N LEU A 369 -30.14 47.03 7.91
CA LEU A 369 -29.62 45.76 7.38
C LEU A 369 -29.89 44.61 8.35
N LEU A 370 -29.62 44.83 9.66
CA LEU A 370 -29.94 43.81 10.69
C LEU A 370 -31.42 43.58 10.89
N ALA A 371 -32.27 44.58 10.66
CA ALA A 371 -33.73 44.39 10.69
C ALA A 371 -34.20 43.51 9.54
N VAL A 372 -33.67 43.73 8.33
CA VAL A 372 -33.98 42.87 7.17
C VAL A 372 -33.55 41.42 7.44
N CYS A 373 -32.40 41.19 8.11
CA CYS A 373 -31.96 39.84 8.50
C CYS A 373 -33.01 39.15 9.38
N LYS A 374 -33.65 39.86 10.32
CA LYS A 374 -34.68 39.30 11.22
C LYS A 374 -35.99 38.98 10.52
N ASP A 375 -36.28 39.67 9.43
CA ASP A 375 -37.54 39.50 8.67
C ASP A 375 -37.48 38.37 7.63
N ILE A 376 -36.27 37.81 7.38
CA ILE A 376 -36.09 36.67 6.47
C ILE A 376 -36.71 35.42 7.10
N LYS A 377 -37.83 34.96 6.52
CA LYS A 377 -38.53 33.75 6.94
C LYS A 377 -38.23 32.54 6.07
N SER A 378 -37.64 32.77 4.90
CA SER A 378 -37.32 31.71 3.93
C SER A 378 -35.85 31.29 4.06
N VAL A 379 -35.63 30.04 4.36
CA VAL A 379 -34.28 29.47 4.47
C VAL A 379 -33.71 29.27 3.06
N ASP A 380 -32.44 29.61 2.87
CA ASP A 380 -31.67 29.44 1.62
C ASP A 380 -32.20 30.23 0.40
N ALA A 381 -33.24 31.03 0.53
CA ALA A 381 -33.70 31.94 -0.53
C ALA A 381 -32.97 33.28 -0.46
N ALA A 382 -32.34 33.69 -1.58
CA ALA A 382 -31.69 34.99 -1.68
C ALA A 382 -32.70 36.08 -2.00
N MET A 383 -32.70 37.20 -1.24
CA MET A 383 -33.60 38.36 -1.39
C MET A 383 -32.78 39.61 -1.76
N ASP A 384 -33.23 40.33 -2.78
CA ASP A 384 -32.68 41.64 -3.15
C ASP A 384 -33.11 42.67 -2.11
N ILE A 385 -32.13 43.43 -1.59
CA ILE A 385 -32.34 44.37 -0.46
C ILE A 385 -32.05 45.81 -0.80
N GLY A 386 -31.44 46.13 -1.93
CA GLY A 386 -31.10 47.48 -2.35
C GLY A 386 -29.72 47.56 -2.97
N SER A 387 -29.10 48.75 -2.88
CA SER A 387 -27.81 49.04 -3.50
C SER A 387 -26.87 49.83 -2.57
N TYR A 388 -25.58 49.64 -2.78
CA TYR A 388 -24.53 50.39 -2.08
C TYR A 388 -23.33 50.61 -2.98
N GLN A 389 -22.89 51.86 -3.10
CA GLN A 389 -21.76 52.30 -3.95
C GLN A 389 -21.84 51.70 -5.39
N GLY A 390 -23.07 51.72 -5.97
CA GLY A 390 -23.31 51.20 -7.30
C GLY A 390 -23.55 49.68 -7.41
N PHE A 391 -23.30 48.91 -6.36
CA PHE A 391 -23.49 47.46 -6.36
C PHE A 391 -24.85 47.06 -5.81
N ASN A 392 -25.51 46.11 -6.46
CA ASN A 392 -26.72 45.52 -5.98
C ASN A 392 -26.45 44.57 -4.81
N MET A 393 -27.28 44.63 -3.78
CA MET A 393 -27.14 43.83 -2.58
C MET A 393 -28.21 42.77 -2.48
N ARG A 394 -27.82 41.53 -2.23
CA ARG A 394 -28.70 40.40 -1.93
C ARG A 394 -28.31 39.76 -0.62
N ILE A 395 -29.30 39.39 0.17
CA ILE A 395 -29.05 38.69 1.45
C ILE A 395 -29.67 37.30 1.41
N GLN A 396 -28.99 36.35 2.05
CA GLN A 396 -29.40 34.97 2.17
C GLN A 396 -29.05 34.46 3.57
N PHE A 397 -29.94 33.67 4.17
CA PHE A 397 -29.60 32.92 5.38
C PHE A 397 -29.08 31.53 4.97
N ASP A 398 -27.85 31.22 5.36
CA ASP A 398 -27.26 29.91 5.16
C ASP A 398 -27.63 29.03 6.34
N SER A 399 -28.45 28.01 6.11
CA SER A 399 -28.90 27.07 7.13
C SER A 399 -27.80 26.21 7.74
N TRP A 400 -26.72 25.99 7.01
CA TRP A 400 -25.61 25.15 7.46
C TRP A 400 -24.66 25.89 8.40
N SER A 401 -24.23 27.09 8.02
CA SER A 401 -23.40 27.95 8.88
C SER A 401 -24.20 28.71 9.92
N LYS A 402 -25.53 28.79 9.79
CA LYS A 402 -26.46 29.59 10.60
C LYS A 402 -26.11 31.07 10.60
N GLU A 403 -25.61 31.57 9.49
CA GLU A 403 -25.15 32.94 9.31
C GLU A 403 -25.90 33.62 8.17
N PHE A 404 -26.01 34.95 8.22
CA PHE A 404 -26.51 35.75 7.10
C PHE A 404 -25.34 36.10 6.18
N ILE A 405 -25.49 35.79 4.89
CA ILE A 405 -24.53 36.07 3.83
C ILE A 405 -25.11 37.18 2.95
N LEU A 406 -24.40 38.31 2.90
CA LEU A 406 -24.69 39.39 1.96
C LEU A 406 -23.81 39.16 0.71
N SER A 407 -24.48 39.13 -0.44
CA SER A 407 -23.84 39.14 -1.75
C SER A 407 -23.92 40.54 -2.35
N VAL A 408 -22.79 41.04 -2.82
CA VAL A 408 -22.67 42.32 -3.54
C VAL A 408 -22.38 41.99 -4.99
N LYS A 409 -23.21 42.47 -5.92
CA LYS A 409 -23.16 42.11 -7.33
C LYS A 409 -23.15 43.34 -8.24
N HIS A 410 -22.18 43.31 -9.19
CA HIS A 410 -22.23 44.08 -10.42
C HIS A 410 -21.89 43.09 -11.56
N GLU A 411 -20.67 43.02 -12.08
CA GLU A 411 -20.26 41.95 -13.01
C GLU A 411 -19.90 40.67 -12.25
N SER A 412 -19.12 40.80 -11.18
CA SER A 412 -18.83 39.68 -10.28
C SER A 412 -19.83 39.62 -9.11
N VAL A 413 -19.83 38.48 -8.39
CA VAL A 413 -20.58 38.32 -7.14
C VAL A 413 -19.59 38.10 -6.02
N ALA A 414 -19.48 39.06 -5.12
CA ALA A 414 -18.70 38.94 -3.90
C ALA A 414 -19.59 38.72 -2.68
N LYS A 415 -19.17 37.91 -1.74
CA LYS A 415 -19.95 37.53 -0.55
C LYS A 415 -19.26 37.96 0.72
N VAL A 416 -20.04 38.47 1.68
CA VAL A 416 -19.57 38.81 3.01
C VAL A 416 -20.54 38.29 4.07
N ARG A 417 -19.99 37.75 5.16
CA ARG A 417 -20.78 37.27 6.31
C ARG A 417 -21.13 38.45 7.21
N LEU A 418 -22.42 38.56 7.55
CA LEU A 418 -22.92 39.60 8.46
C LEU A 418 -22.80 39.12 9.91
N GLY A 419 -22.42 40.04 10.79
CA GLY A 419 -22.38 39.80 12.22
C GLY A 419 -23.48 40.56 12.98
N ALA A 420 -23.46 40.52 14.31
CA ALA A 420 -24.44 41.22 15.16
C ALA A 420 -24.21 42.74 15.27
N ASP A 421 -23.04 43.23 14.89
CA ASP A 421 -22.71 44.64 14.97
C ASP A 421 -23.10 45.42 13.68
N ALA A 422 -23.94 46.41 13.81
CA ALA A 422 -24.46 47.23 12.71
C ALA A 422 -23.33 47.96 11.95
N LEU A 423 -22.44 48.64 12.66
CA LEU A 423 -21.34 49.41 12.06
C LEU A 423 -20.28 48.46 11.47
N GLY A 424 -19.99 47.36 12.17
CA GLY A 424 -19.07 46.34 11.72
C GLY A 424 -19.52 45.69 10.39
N ASN A 425 -20.80 45.56 10.14
CA ASN A 425 -21.31 45.05 8.86
C ASN A 425 -21.06 46.01 7.70
N ILE A 426 -21.25 47.33 7.90
CA ILE A 426 -20.92 48.32 6.87
C ILE A 426 -19.39 48.33 6.59
N THR A 427 -18.58 48.23 7.64
CA THR A 427 -17.13 48.14 7.48
C THR A 427 -16.71 46.89 6.71
N ARG A 428 -17.35 45.75 6.98
CA ARG A 428 -17.09 44.48 6.21
C ARG A 428 -17.43 44.64 4.74
N ILE A 429 -18.55 45.32 4.41
CA ILE A 429 -18.93 45.56 3.03
C ILE A 429 -17.92 46.48 2.34
N ASN A 430 -17.49 47.54 3.01
CA ASN A 430 -16.42 48.44 2.49
C ASN A 430 -15.12 47.68 2.23
N ASN A 431 -14.65 46.90 3.21
CA ASN A 431 -13.42 46.11 3.06
C ASN A 431 -13.55 45.11 1.90
N LEU A 432 -14.75 44.53 1.70
CA LEU A 432 -15.00 43.63 0.58
C LEU A 432 -14.83 44.34 -0.77
N LEU A 433 -15.42 45.54 -0.92
CA LEU A 433 -15.31 46.36 -2.15
C LEU A 433 -13.86 46.85 -2.36
N GLU A 434 -13.19 47.27 -1.29
CA GLU A 434 -11.79 47.68 -1.34
C GLU A 434 -10.81 46.53 -1.61
N SER A 435 -11.19 45.27 -1.40
CA SER A 435 -10.36 44.12 -1.69
C SER A 435 -10.35 43.66 -3.17
N TYR A 436 -11.15 44.30 -4.04
CA TYR A 436 -11.18 43.92 -5.46
C TYR A 436 -9.84 44.01 -6.19
N PRO A 437 -8.98 45.04 -5.97
CA PRO A 437 -7.66 45.08 -6.58
C PRO A 437 -6.75 43.93 -6.15
N GLU A 438 -6.85 43.50 -4.89
CA GLU A 438 -6.08 42.37 -4.37
C GLU A 438 -6.57 41.05 -5.00
N LYS A 439 -7.90 40.88 -5.10
CA LYS A 439 -8.50 39.72 -5.79
C LYS A 439 -8.18 39.66 -7.27
N LEU A 440 -8.08 40.81 -7.93
CA LEU A 440 -7.64 40.89 -9.31
C LEU A 440 -6.21 40.39 -9.44
N ALA A 441 -5.30 40.86 -8.58
CA ALA A 441 -3.90 40.45 -8.58
C ALA A 441 -3.74 38.96 -8.31
N GLU A 442 -4.52 38.41 -7.38
CA GLU A 442 -4.56 36.95 -7.13
C GLU A 442 -5.05 36.16 -8.34
N ALA A 443 -6.08 36.65 -9.04
CA ALA A 443 -6.61 36.01 -10.25
C ALA A 443 -5.60 36.06 -11.41
N GLU A 444 -4.89 37.18 -11.59
CA GLU A 444 -3.85 37.34 -12.60
C GLU A 444 -2.65 36.42 -12.31
N GLN A 445 -2.21 36.34 -11.06
CA GLN A 445 -1.13 35.42 -10.65
C GLN A 445 -1.55 33.96 -10.88
N ARG A 446 -2.80 33.63 -10.62
CA ARG A 446 -3.33 32.27 -10.85
C ARG A 446 -3.39 31.93 -12.33
N LEU A 447 -3.73 32.92 -13.18
CA LEU A 447 -3.71 32.76 -14.64
C LEU A 447 -2.30 32.49 -15.14
N GLU A 448 -1.30 33.24 -14.68
CA GLU A 448 0.11 33.05 -15.00
C GLU A 448 0.56 31.64 -14.61
N THR A 449 0.26 31.19 -13.38
CA THR A 449 0.58 29.84 -12.90
C THR A 449 -0.03 28.76 -13.79
N VAL A 450 -1.29 28.89 -14.21
CA VAL A 450 -1.95 27.91 -15.10
C VAL A 450 -1.33 27.91 -16.49
N GLN A 451 -0.94 29.06 -17.01
CA GLN A 451 -0.24 29.18 -18.31
C GLN A 451 1.15 28.54 -18.27
N GLU A 452 1.91 28.74 -17.18
CA GLU A 452 3.18 28.06 -16.96
C GLU A 452 3.01 26.55 -16.86
N GLN A 453 2.01 26.08 -16.13
CA GLN A 453 1.69 24.64 -16.03
C GLN A 453 1.35 24.05 -17.39
N MET A 454 0.58 24.77 -18.22
CA MET A 454 0.26 24.36 -19.59
C MET A 454 1.52 24.30 -20.47
N THR A 455 2.44 25.25 -20.31
CA THR A 455 3.71 25.27 -21.06
C THR A 455 4.57 24.08 -20.67
N ASN A 456 4.75 23.84 -19.38
CA ASN A 456 5.52 22.70 -18.88
C ASN A 456 4.88 21.36 -19.30
N ALA A 457 3.55 21.27 -19.30
CA ALA A 457 2.83 20.09 -19.78
C ALA A 457 3.08 19.84 -21.29
N LYS A 458 3.12 20.89 -22.11
CA LYS A 458 3.47 20.80 -23.55
C LYS A 458 4.91 20.36 -23.80
N GLU A 459 5.83 20.68 -22.91
CA GLU A 459 7.23 20.22 -23.00
C GLU A 459 7.41 18.77 -22.57
N GLU A 460 6.52 18.28 -21.65
CA GLU A 460 6.57 16.91 -21.15
C GLU A 460 5.78 15.92 -22.01
N VAL A 461 4.74 16.37 -22.71
CA VAL A 461 3.92 15.52 -23.57
C VAL A 461 4.74 15.01 -24.76
N GLY A 462 4.58 13.74 -25.10
CA GLY A 462 5.28 13.09 -26.22
C GLY A 462 6.70 12.63 -25.89
N LYS A 463 7.21 12.85 -24.67
CA LYS A 463 8.52 12.29 -24.29
C LYS A 463 8.46 10.76 -24.23
N PRO A 464 9.45 10.07 -24.83
CA PRO A 464 9.51 8.62 -24.77
C PRO A 464 9.70 8.11 -23.33
N PHE A 465 9.32 6.87 -23.11
CA PHE A 465 9.53 6.24 -21.81
C PHE A 465 11.03 6.16 -21.47
N PRO A 466 11.51 6.73 -20.35
CA PRO A 466 12.94 6.88 -20.06
C PRO A 466 13.71 5.56 -19.94
N LYS A 467 12.99 4.45 -19.70
CA LYS A 467 13.57 3.09 -19.52
C LYS A 467 13.19 2.14 -20.65
N GLU A 468 12.86 2.66 -21.83
CA GLU A 468 12.47 1.84 -22.99
C GLU A 468 13.60 0.90 -23.42
N GLU A 469 14.83 1.40 -23.42
CA GLU A 469 16.02 0.62 -23.78
C GLU A 469 16.31 -0.49 -22.75
N GLU A 470 16.21 -0.18 -21.45
CA GLU A 470 16.35 -1.18 -20.38
C GLU A 470 15.29 -2.28 -20.50
N LEU A 471 14.04 -1.91 -20.79
CA LEU A 471 12.95 -2.87 -20.99
C LEU A 471 13.21 -3.76 -22.22
N SER A 472 13.67 -3.17 -23.33
CA SER A 472 13.98 -3.91 -24.55
C SER A 472 15.09 -4.94 -24.35
N GLN A 473 16.21 -4.54 -23.72
CA GLN A 473 17.33 -5.43 -23.43
C GLN A 473 16.93 -6.60 -22.51
N LYS A 474 16.13 -6.32 -21.48
CA LYS A 474 15.66 -7.36 -20.55
C LYS A 474 14.65 -8.31 -21.22
N LEU A 475 13.81 -7.81 -22.13
CA LEU A 475 12.89 -8.65 -22.92
C LEU A 475 13.65 -9.56 -23.88
N GLU A 476 14.70 -9.06 -24.54
CA GLU A 476 15.55 -9.84 -25.42
C GLU A 476 16.25 -10.96 -24.63
N ARG A 477 16.86 -10.61 -23.48
CA ARG A 477 17.51 -11.59 -22.60
C ARG A 477 16.54 -12.64 -22.07
N LEU A 478 15.32 -12.24 -21.70
CA LEU A 478 14.26 -13.14 -21.27
C LEU A 478 13.86 -14.11 -22.40
N SER A 479 13.81 -13.62 -23.63
CA SER A 479 13.53 -14.45 -24.81
C SER A 479 14.62 -15.49 -25.07
N GLU A 480 15.90 -15.10 -24.93
CA GLU A 480 17.05 -16.02 -25.02
C GLU A 480 16.99 -17.12 -23.96
N LEU A 481 16.73 -16.75 -22.69
CA LEU A 481 16.62 -17.72 -21.61
C LEU A 481 15.43 -18.65 -21.80
N ASN A 482 14.29 -18.16 -22.29
CA ASN A 482 13.15 -18.99 -22.63
C ASN A 482 13.48 -20.00 -23.75
N ALA A 483 14.21 -19.57 -24.77
CA ALA A 483 14.65 -20.46 -25.84
C ALA A 483 15.60 -21.54 -25.33
N LEU A 484 16.56 -21.16 -24.48
CA LEU A 484 17.52 -22.08 -23.88
C LEU A 484 16.86 -23.12 -22.98
N LEU A 485 15.92 -22.69 -22.12
CA LEU A 485 15.19 -23.59 -21.23
C LEU A 485 14.18 -24.47 -21.97
N ASN A 486 13.60 -24.00 -23.09
CA ASN A 486 12.75 -24.81 -23.94
C ASN A 486 13.54 -25.84 -24.77
N MET A 487 14.83 -25.58 -25.06
CA MET A 487 15.71 -26.57 -25.69
C MET A 487 16.07 -27.68 -24.70
N ASP A 488 16.39 -27.36 -23.45
CA ASP A 488 16.60 -28.36 -22.39
C ASP A 488 15.36 -29.23 -22.18
N GLU A 489 14.14 -28.64 -22.21
CA GLU A 489 12.89 -29.41 -22.15
C GLU A 489 12.66 -30.34 -23.35
N ARG A 490 13.24 -30.05 -24.52
CA ARG A 490 13.14 -30.92 -25.71
C ARG A 490 14.15 -32.07 -25.69
N GLU A 491 15.34 -31.84 -25.16
CA GLU A 491 16.34 -32.90 -25.00
C GLU A 491 15.91 -33.92 -23.93
N ASP A 492 15.31 -33.47 -22.81
CA ASP A 492 14.72 -34.36 -21.79
C ASP A 492 13.52 -35.17 -22.32
N THR A 493 12.67 -34.56 -23.20
CA THR A 493 11.52 -35.25 -23.82
C THR A 493 11.93 -36.23 -24.92
N GLU A 494 13.04 -36.02 -25.63
CA GLU A 494 13.52 -36.94 -26.66
C GLU A 494 14.15 -38.20 -26.06
N THR A 495 14.70 -38.10 -24.84
CA THR A 495 15.24 -39.26 -24.10
C THR A 495 14.13 -40.15 -23.53
N GLU A 496 12.95 -39.60 -23.16
CA GLU A 496 11.79 -40.32 -22.66
C GLU A 496 10.87 -40.88 -23.78
N GLN A 497 10.93 -40.31 -25.00
CA GLN A 497 10.12 -40.80 -26.15
C GLN A 497 10.65 -42.09 -26.82
N SER A 498 11.78 -42.62 -26.40
CA SER A 498 12.27 -43.92 -26.88
C SER A 498 11.62 -45.14 -26.21
N GLU A 499 10.86 -44.98 -25.13
CA GLU A 499 10.24 -46.08 -24.39
C GLU A 499 8.70 -46.17 -24.36
N SER A 500 7.97 -45.24 -24.99
CA SER A 500 6.49 -45.33 -25.01
C SER A 500 5.87 -44.93 -26.36
N LYS A 501 6.02 -45.80 -27.37
CA LYS A 501 5.07 -45.87 -28.48
C LYS A 501 3.98 -46.84 -28.06
N GLU A 502 2.85 -46.30 -27.67
CA GLU A 502 1.47 -46.79 -27.80
C GLU A 502 0.57 -46.13 -26.75
N LYS A 503 -0.17 -45.10 -27.18
CA LYS A 503 -1.57 -44.86 -26.77
C LYS A 503 -2.15 -43.57 -27.31
N GLU A 504 -3.08 -43.75 -28.22
CA GLU A 504 -4.33 -43.00 -28.48
C GLU A 504 -4.37 -41.47 -28.47
N GLU A 505 -4.67 -40.95 -29.65
CA GLU A 505 -5.12 -39.58 -29.95
C GLU A 505 -6.34 -39.17 -29.12
N ARG A 506 -6.23 -38.03 -28.39
CA ARG A 506 -7.38 -37.31 -27.85
C ARG A 506 -7.51 -35.93 -28.57
N PRO A 507 -8.75 -35.48 -28.89
CA PRO A 507 -8.97 -34.32 -29.71
C PRO A 507 -8.61 -33.00 -28.99
N ALA A 508 -8.16 -32.03 -29.78
CA ALA A 508 -7.72 -30.68 -29.37
C ALA A 508 -8.78 -29.91 -28.55
N ARG A 509 -8.35 -29.27 -27.47
CA ARG A 509 -9.20 -28.42 -26.64
C ARG A 509 -9.53 -27.13 -27.40
N GLY A 510 -10.82 -26.93 -27.70
CA GLY A 510 -11.36 -25.72 -28.35
C GLY A 510 -11.03 -24.42 -27.62
N SER A 511 -10.87 -23.38 -28.42
CA SER A 511 -10.56 -22.00 -28.04
C SER A 511 -11.55 -21.43 -26.99
N ILE A 512 -11.07 -20.53 -26.12
CA ILE A 512 -11.89 -19.79 -25.14
C ILE A 512 -13.06 -19.07 -25.83
N HIS A 513 -12.89 -18.67 -27.09
CA HIS A 513 -13.94 -18.04 -27.91
C HIS A 513 -15.10 -19.01 -28.22
N GLU A 514 -14.82 -20.27 -28.50
CA GLU A 514 -15.86 -21.31 -28.71
C GLU A 514 -16.62 -21.63 -27.41
N LYS A 515 -15.93 -21.67 -26.28
CA LYS A 515 -16.60 -21.86 -24.98
C LYS A 515 -17.52 -20.70 -24.61
N LEU A 516 -17.14 -19.45 -24.92
CA LEU A 516 -17.97 -18.27 -24.72
C LEU A 516 -19.18 -18.24 -25.66
N GLN A 517 -19.07 -18.74 -26.88
CA GLN A 517 -20.20 -18.90 -27.79
C GLN A 517 -21.19 -19.95 -27.28
N ILE A 518 -20.72 -21.11 -26.84
CA ILE A 518 -21.56 -22.17 -26.26
C ILE A 518 -22.29 -21.70 -24.99
N TYR A 519 -21.64 -20.89 -24.14
CA TYR A 519 -22.29 -20.28 -22.97
C TYR A 519 -23.36 -19.23 -23.35
N LYS A 520 -23.13 -18.42 -24.38
CA LYS A 520 -24.12 -17.47 -24.89
C LYS A 520 -25.35 -18.19 -25.47
N GLU A 521 -25.14 -19.23 -26.25
CA GLU A 521 -26.24 -20.03 -26.84
C GLU A 521 -27.05 -20.79 -25.77
N LYS A 522 -26.38 -21.28 -24.70
CA LYS A 522 -27.05 -21.92 -23.58
C LYS A 522 -27.89 -20.97 -22.75
N SER A 523 -27.38 -19.76 -22.50
CA SER A 523 -28.09 -18.68 -21.80
C SER A 523 -29.28 -18.15 -22.61
N GLN A 524 -29.20 -18.12 -23.95
CA GLN A 524 -30.34 -17.76 -24.81
C GLN A 524 -31.42 -18.84 -24.81
N ARG A 525 -31.09 -20.11 -24.87
CA ARG A 525 -32.06 -21.23 -24.79
C ARG A 525 -32.76 -21.28 -23.43
N GLU A 526 -32.06 -21.01 -22.32
CA GLU A 526 -32.68 -20.95 -20.99
C GLU A 526 -33.61 -19.72 -20.83
N SER A 527 -33.36 -18.64 -21.53
CA SER A 527 -34.23 -17.45 -21.53
C SER A 527 -35.49 -17.63 -22.41
N GLU A 528 -35.42 -18.47 -23.43
CA GLU A 528 -36.56 -18.83 -24.31
C GLU A 528 -37.48 -19.87 -23.65
N THR A 529 -36.92 -20.89 -23.01
CA THR A 529 -37.72 -21.87 -22.25
C THR A 529 -38.38 -21.26 -21.01
N GLY A 530 -37.78 -20.23 -20.39
CA GLY A 530 -38.38 -19.48 -19.29
C GLY A 530 -39.54 -18.55 -19.74
N LYS A 531 -39.61 -18.17 -21.02
CA LYS A 531 -40.70 -17.42 -21.60
C LYS A 531 -41.87 -18.28 -22.06
N GLU A 532 -41.61 -19.52 -22.48
CA GLU A 532 -42.69 -20.47 -22.83
C GLU A 532 -43.39 -21.04 -21.60
N ASN A 533 -42.69 -21.27 -20.50
CA ASN A 533 -43.35 -21.70 -19.25
C ASN A 533 -44.17 -20.58 -18.57
N ARG A 534 -43.84 -19.31 -18.76
CA ARG A 534 -44.68 -18.19 -18.27
C ARG A 534 -45.93 -17.93 -19.11
N LYS A 535 -46.03 -18.43 -20.34
CA LYS A 535 -47.22 -18.33 -21.17
C LYS A 535 -48.23 -19.46 -20.92
N ARG A 536 -47.81 -20.57 -20.26
CA ARG A 536 -48.70 -21.67 -19.88
C ARG A 536 -49.42 -21.51 -18.54
N ASP A 537 -48.94 -20.60 -17.68
CA ASP A 537 -49.53 -20.35 -16.36
C ASP A 537 -50.56 -19.20 -16.33
N PHE A 538 -50.83 -18.54 -17.46
CA PHE A 538 -51.82 -17.47 -17.56
C PHE A 538 -52.94 -17.74 -18.57
N GLY A 539 -53.42 -18.98 -18.63
CA GLY A 539 -54.55 -19.34 -19.46
C GLY A 539 -55.36 -20.43 -18.81
N LEU A 540 -56.27 -20.05 -17.88
CA LEU A 540 -57.54 -20.71 -17.64
C LEU A 540 -58.25 -20.02 -16.46
N GLU A 541 -59.42 -19.47 -16.87
CA GLU A 541 -60.56 -18.88 -16.18
C GLU A 541 -60.40 -17.46 -15.63
#